data_01a4520a1f3addf29589d12a1638a2dc
#
_entry.id   01a4520a1f3addf29589d12a1638a2dc
#
_cell.length_a   1.000
_cell.length_b   1.000
_cell.length_c   1.000
_cell.angle_alpha   90.00
_cell.angle_beta   90.00
_cell.angle_gamma   90.00
#
_symmetry.space_group_name_H-M   'P 1'
#
loop_
_entity.id
_entity.type
_entity.pdbx_description
1 polymer ?
#
loop_
_entity_poly.entity_id
_entity_poly.type
_entity_poly.pdbx_seq_one_letter_code
_entity_poly.pdbx_strand_id
1 'polypeptide(L)'
;MKHVRKGTWQKHYDAGQGFRPLSDAERALLAERVPAPEGGRALDVGSGTGELAVELARMGYHVDAVDFTRGALVRARTEHPEAQGVRWLCLDIEHDPLPSPPEGEEGGYDLVTLRLSAAFIQARSRVLRALGTQLRDGGAVVVITPVVEHTPQGRRHIALDEDELSQITDGFEEAARFDAQGLAVLVLRGAGGSFTAVEKGRPAPQAVMGAAAVVTNASGDVLLGRSIRGMWELPGGRVEAGESAQAAAVRELAEETGLTAYEEDAHVITILHDDRLDMRRISPVIRVTDWEGEPVLREPERFSRWEWHPLHTLATLGRIFMPSAQALNAVWPGTLPGLPPIHSYPCAIAVSARARRADRGHAAARPDG
;
A
#
# COMPACT_ATOMS: atom_id res chain seq x y z
N MET A 1 13.18 -5.16 -2.18
CA MET A 1 14.25 -4.17 -1.90
C MET A 1 14.05 -3.60 -0.50
N LYS A 2 15.12 -3.35 0.27
CA LYS A 2 14.94 -2.74 1.61
C LYS A 2 14.64 -1.25 1.44
N HIS A 3 13.49 -0.83 1.92
CA HIS A 3 13.14 0.58 2.06
C HIS A 3 14.22 1.31 2.90
N VAL A 4 14.72 2.43 2.39
CA VAL A 4 15.70 3.25 3.11
C VAL A 4 14.93 4.10 4.13
N ARG A 5 15.06 3.75 5.41
CA ARG A 5 14.36 4.44 6.52
C ARG A 5 14.90 5.85 6.72
N LYS A 6 14.05 6.76 7.19
CA LYS A 6 14.42 8.16 7.55
C LYS A 6 15.71 8.25 8.38
N GLY A 7 15.89 7.38 9.38
CA GLY A 7 17.11 7.35 10.20
C GLY A 7 18.39 6.97 9.45
N THR A 8 18.28 6.24 8.31
CA THR A 8 19.45 5.93 7.45
C THR A 8 19.86 7.18 6.67
N TRP A 9 18.89 7.94 6.16
CA TRP A 9 19.13 9.22 5.50
C TRP A 9 19.74 10.25 6.44
N GLN A 10 19.19 10.36 7.65
CA GLN A 10 19.76 11.27 8.68
C GLN A 10 21.25 10.96 8.91
N LYS A 11 21.60 9.68 9.13
CA LYS A 11 22.98 9.23 9.30
C LYS A 11 23.87 9.53 8.08
N HIS A 12 23.32 9.38 6.86
CA HIS A 12 24.03 9.68 5.63
C HIS A 12 24.45 11.15 5.57
N TYR A 13 23.54 12.07 5.85
CA TYR A 13 23.83 13.51 5.85
C TYR A 13 24.70 13.93 7.04
N ASP A 14 24.48 13.36 8.22
CA ASP A 14 25.31 13.60 9.41
C ASP A 14 26.77 13.14 9.22
N ALA A 15 26.99 12.09 8.41
CA ALA A 15 28.31 11.62 8.00
C ALA A 15 28.98 12.46 6.90
N GLY A 16 28.39 13.58 6.51
CA GLY A 16 28.91 14.45 5.45
C GLY A 16 28.74 13.91 4.03
N GLN A 17 28.01 12.81 3.86
CA GLN A 17 27.79 12.23 2.55
C GLN A 17 26.73 13.02 1.76
N GLY A 18 26.93 13.15 0.47
CA GLY A 18 26.02 13.81 -0.48
C GLY A 18 25.66 12.88 -1.62
N PHE A 19 24.87 13.40 -2.54
CA PHE A 19 24.51 12.71 -3.79
C PHE A 19 25.30 13.23 -4.97
N ARG A 20 24.99 12.70 -6.15
CA ARG A 20 25.54 13.12 -7.42
C ARG A 20 25.33 14.62 -7.62
N PRO A 21 26.40 15.40 -7.89
CA PRO A 21 26.28 16.83 -8.18
C PRO A 21 25.37 17.10 -9.38
N LEU A 22 24.76 18.28 -9.41
CA LEU A 22 23.95 18.74 -10.54
C LEU A 22 24.85 18.99 -11.74
N SER A 23 24.60 18.28 -12.84
CA SER A 23 25.43 18.38 -14.06
C SER A 23 25.01 19.55 -14.94
N ASP A 24 25.93 20.00 -15.81
CA ASP A 24 25.64 21.05 -16.80
C ASP A 24 24.56 20.63 -17.79
N ALA A 25 24.45 19.34 -18.11
CA ALA A 25 23.38 18.81 -18.95
C ALA A 25 22.00 18.94 -18.28
N GLU A 26 21.90 18.65 -16.97
CA GLU A 26 20.67 18.87 -16.21
C GLU A 26 20.31 20.36 -16.16
N ARG A 27 21.29 21.26 -15.91
CA ARG A 27 21.09 22.72 -15.90
C ARG A 27 20.57 23.24 -17.26
N ALA A 28 21.19 22.81 -18.36
CA ALA A 28 20.79 23.21 -19.70
C ALA A 28 19.37 22.76 -20.03
N LEU A 29 19.01 21.51 -19.70
CA LEU A 29 17.64 21.00 -19.89
C LEU A 29 16.62 21.77 -19.06
N LEU A 30 16.89 22.04 -17.80
CA LEU A 30 16.00 22.82 -16.94
C LEU A 30 15.79 24.23 -17.50
N ALA A 31 16.87 24.93 -17.87
CA ALA A 31 16.80 26.28 -18.43
C ALA A 31 16.00 26.33 -19.75
N GLU A 32 16.12 25.30 -20.60
CA GLU A 32 15.42 25.20 -21.87
C GLU A 32 13.94 24.83 -21.71
N ARG A 33 13.64 23.85 -20.87
CA ARG A 33 12.32 23.21 -20.81
C ARG A 33 11.37 23.79 -19.78
N VAL A 34 11.92 24.36 -18.72
CA VAL A 34 11.16 24.94 -17.60
C VAL A 34 11.80 26.27 -17.16
N PRO A 35 11.86 27.29 -18.05
CA PRO A 35 12.31 28.61 -17.65
C PRO A 35 11.37 29.23 -16.63
N ALA A 36 11.91 29.99 -15.66
CA ALA A 36 11.08 30.64 -14.65
C ALA A 36 10.22 31.76 -15.27
N PRO A 37 8.90 31.75 -15.07
CA PRO A 37 8.07 32.91 -15.39
C PRO A 37 8.35 34.05 -14.37
N GLU A 38 7.89 35.25 -14.64
CA GLU A 38 7.99 36.38 -13.71
C GLU A 38 7.25 36.03 -12.40
N GLY A 39 7.94 36.12 -11.25
CA GLY A 39 7.40 35.71 -9.96
C GLY A 39 7.16 34.20 -9.83
N GLY A 40 7.82 33.38 -10.65
CA GLY A 40 7.67 31.95 -10.69
C GLY A 40 7.98 31.28 -9.37
N ARG A 41 7.22 30.24 -9.02
CA ARG A 41 7.39 29.46 -7.79
C ARG A 41 7.74 28.00 -8.11
N ALA A 42 8.70 27.46 -7.38
CA ALA A 42 9.08 26.06 -7.50
C ALA A 42 9.03 25.32 -6.16
N LEU A 43 8.69 24.03 -6.21
CA LEU A 43 8.80 23.11 -5.10
C LEU A 43 9.85 22.05 -5.43
N ASP A 44 10.94 22.00 -4.68
CA ASP A 44 11.97 20.96 -4.84
C ASP A 44 11.80 19.87 -3.78
N VAL A 45 11.36 18.67 -4.19
CA VAL A 45 10.97 17.56 -3.31
C VAL A 45 12.13 16.60 -3.10
N GLY A 46 12.56 16.44 -1.84
CA GLY A 46 13.74 15.69 -1.47
C GLY A 46 15.00 16.47 -1.84
N SER A 47 15.03 17.77 -1.48
CA SER A 47 16.06 18.73 -1.90
C SER A 47 17.48 18.38 -1.43
N GLY A 48 17.61 17.50 -0.43
CA GLY A 48 18.91 17.11 0.11
C GLY A 48 19.72 18.30 0.57
N THR A 49 20.96 18.43 0.06
CA THR A 49 21.86 19.56 0.36
C THR A 49 21.59 20.81 -0.50
N GLY A 50 20.53 20.82 -1.31
CA GLY A 50 19.99 22.02 -1.91
C GLY A 50 20.57 22.47 -3.25
N GLU A 51 21.40 21.67 -3.92
CA GLU A 51 22.03 22.08 -5.20
C GLU A 51 21.02 22.47 -6.27
N LEU A 52 19.95 21.66 -6.43
CA LEU A 52 18.89 21.96 -7.40
C LEU A 52 18.06 23.17 -6.96
N ALA A 53 17.69 23.25 -5.68
CA ALA A 53 16.93 24.38 -5.16
C ALA A 53 17.63 25.72 -5.41
N VAL A 54 18.95 25.77 -5.19
CA VAL A 54 19.77 26.96 -5.46
C VAL A 54 19.84 27.28 -6.95
N GLU A 55 19.94 26.26 -7.80
CA GLU A 55 19.92 26.47 -9.26
C GLU A 55 18.58 27.03 -9.74
N LEU A 56 17.46 26.48 -9.25
CA LEU A 56 16.12 26.99 -9.56
C LEU A 56 15.97 28.46 -9.12
N ALA A 57 16.51 28.81 -7.95
CA ALA A 57 16.52 30.22 -7.50
C ALA A 57 17.35 31.12 -8.42
N ARG A 58 18.51 30.63 -8.93
CA ARG A 58 19.30 31.37 -9.95
C ARG A 58 18.56 31.52 -11.27
N MET A 59 17.71 30.57 -11.61
CA MET A 59 16.83 30.67 -12.80
C MET A 59 15.69 31.68 -12.62
N GLY A 60 15.46 32.20 -11.38
CA GLY A 60 14.44 33.20 -11.09
C GLY A 60 13.21 32.68 -10.34
N TYR A 61 13.21 31.43 -9.90
CA TYR A 61 12.14 30.89 -9.08
C TYR A 61 12.25 31.31 -7.60
N HIS A 62 11.11 31.54 -6.95
CA HIS A 62 10.99 31.45 -5.50
C HIS A 62 10.79 29.98 -5.12
N VAL A 63 11.74 29.40 -4.37
CA VAL A 63 11.83 27.94 -4.17
C VAL A 63 11.43 27.53 -2.78
N ASP A 64 10.48 26.61 -2.66
CA ASP A 64 10.22 25.84 -1.47
C ASP A 64 11.04 24.52 -1.56
N ALA A 65 12.14 24.44 -0.83
CA ALA A 65 12.99 23.25 -0.80
C ALA A 65 12.61 22.37 0.40
N VAL A 66 12.04 21.21 0.12
CA VAL A 66 11.56 20.30 1.17
C VAL A 66 12.41 19.04 1.26
N ASP A 67 12.79 18.68 2.48
CA ASP A 67 13.40 17.38 2.79
C ASP A 67 12.91 16.91 4.16
N PHE A 68 12.72 15.59 4.31
CA PHE A 68 12.24 15.02 5.57
C PHE A 68 13.35 14.84 6.61
N THR A 69 14.62 15.08 6.25
CA THR A 69 15.77 15.01 7.15
C THR A 69 16.26 16.40 7.55
N ARG A 70 16.30 16.67 8.85
CA ARG A 70 16.83 17.93 9.37
C ARG A 70 18.30 18.12 9.04
N GLY A 71 19.11 17.03 9.03
CA GLY A 71 20.54 17.06 8.72
C GLY A 71 20.81 17.56 7.30
N ALA A 72 20.02 17.15 6.29
CA ALA A 72 20.14 17.67 4.93
C ALA A 72 19.94 19.18 4.88
N LEU A 73 18.89 19.69 5.50
CA LEU A 73 18.56 21.12 5.49
C LEU A 73 19.54 21.99 6.29
N VAL A 74 20.12 21.47 7.36
CA VAL A 74 21.20 22.17 8.10
C VAL A 74 22.40 22.32 7.19
N ARG A 75 22.79 21.25 6.49
CA ARG A 75 23.89 21.31 5.52
C ARG A 75 23.58 22.25 4.35
N ALA A 76 22.37 22.15 3.77
CA ALA A 76 21.95 23.04 2.70
C ALA A 76 22.14 24.52 3.06
N ARG A 77 21.71 24.93 4.24
CA ARG A 77 21.91 26.31 4.74
C ARG A 77 23.37 26.65 4.96
N THR A 78 24.20 25.70 5.38
CA THR A 78 25.63 25.89 5.62
C THR A 78 26.42 25.95 4.32
N GLU A 79 26.09 25.10 3.36
CA GLU A 79 26.77 25.02 2.07
C GLU A 79 26.33 26.16 1.12
N HIS A 80 25.11 26.70 1.31
CA HIS A 80 24.52 27.76 0.49
C HIS A 80 24.05 28.97 1.33
N PRO A 81 24.92 29.64 2.09
CA PRO A 81 24.51 30.74 2.98
C PRO A 81 23.93 31.93 2.22
N GLU A 82 24.33 32.11 0.95
CA GLU A 82 23.90 33.23 0.08
C GLU A 82 22.65 32.88 -0.77
N ALA A 83 22.03 31.72 -0.55
CA ALA A 83 20.88 31.30 -1.34
C ALA A 83 19.65 32.17 -1.02
N GLN A 84 19.50 33.26 -1.76
CA GLN A 84 18.29 34.08 -1.72
C GLN A 84 17.17 33.42 -2.52
N GLY A 85 15.91 33.62 -2.12
CA GLY A 85 14.76 33.06 -2.81
C GLY A 85 14.51 31.56 -2.52
N VAL A 86 15.23 30.95 -1.56
CA VAL A 86 15.00 29.55 -1.16
C VAL A 86 14.49 29.49 0.28
N ARG A 87 13.32 28.87 0.46
CA ARG A 87 12.71 28.55 1.76
C ARG A 87 12.96 27.07 2.09
N TRP A 88 13.77 26.80 3.10
CA TRP A 88 14.14 25.45 3.52
C TRP A 88 13.13 24.88 4.52
N LEU A 89 12.43 23.84 4.17
CA LEU A 89 11.32 23.26 4.95
C LEU A 89 11.59 21.79 5.30
N CYS A 90 11.55 21.47 6.59
CA CYS A 90 11.63 20.09 7.05
C CYS A 90 10.23 19.47 6.99
N LEU A 91 9.97 18.66 5.95
CA LEU A 91 8.65 18.14 5.65
C LEU A 91 8.77 16.76 5.01
N ASP A 92 7.94 15.82 5.46
CA ASP A 92 7.78 14.50 4.86
C ASP A 92 6.67 14.55 3.82
N ILE A 93 7.03 14.54 2.56
CA ILE A 93 6.08 14.68 1.43
C ILE A 93 5.01 13.57 1.39
N GLU A 94 5.23 12.45 2.06
CA GLU A 94 4.27 11.34 2.11
C GLU A 94 3.26 11.49 3.25
N HIS A 95 3.56 12.25 4.29
CA HIS A 95 2.77 12.25 5.53
C HIS A 95 2.34 13.65 6.00
N ASP A 96 3.12 14.69 5.67
CA ASP A 96 2.82 16.05 6.10
C ASP A 96 2.00 16.80 5.03
N PRO A 97 1.25 17.85 5.42
CA PRO A 97 0.62 18.75 4.47
C PRO A 97 1.65 19.44 3.55
N LEU A 98 1.27 19.66 2.30
CA LEU A 98 2.10 20.42 1.37
C LEU A 98 2.33 21.86 1.89
N PRO A 99 3.47 22.50 1.53
CA PRO A 99 3.77 23.84 2.01
C PRO A 99 2.68 24.83 1.58
N SER A 100 2.24 25.64 2.52
CA SER A 100 1.38 26.80 2.22
C SER A 100 2.22 27.93 1.61
N PRO A 101 1.66 28.72 0.68
CA PRO A 101 2.34 29.91 0.18
C PRO A 101 2.65 30.88 1.33
N PRO A 102 3.66 31.75 1.17
CA PRO A 102 3.86 32.86 2.08
C PRO A 102 2.61 33.75 2.18
N GLU A 103 2.46 34.44 3.30
CA GLU A 103 1.30 35.33 3.53
C GLU A 103 1.24 36.42 2.45
N GLY A 104 0.09 36.54 1.80
CA GLY A 104 -0.16 37.51 0.73
C GLY A 104 0.23 37.04 -0.69
N GLU A 105 0.75 35.82 -0.84
CA GLU A 105 1.04 35.23 -2.14
C GLU A 105 -0.05 34.26 -2.59
N GLU A 106 -0.28 34.18 -3.91
CA GLU A 106 -1.17 33.17 -4.51
C GLU A 106 -0.59 31.78 -4.37
N GLY A 107 -1.46 30.79 -4.10
CA GLY A 107 -1.08 29.39 -4.00
C GLY A 107 -0.63 28.80 -5.34
N GLY A 108 0.01 27.61 -5.24
CA GLY A 108 0.42 26.82 -6.38
C GLY A 108 1.88 27.07 -6.81
N TYR A 109 2.35 26.16 -7.69
CA TYR A 109 3.72 26.13 -8.21
C TYR A 109 3.71 26.11 -9.73
N ASP A 110 4.65 26.84 -10.33
CA ASP A 110 4.92 26.76 -11.78
C ASP A 110 5.81 25.55 -12.09
N LEU A 111 6.57 25.09 -11.09
CA LEU A 111 7.46 23.95 -11.24
C LEU A 111 7.48 23.11 -9.95
N VAL A 112 7.38 21.79 -10.10
CA VAL A 112 7.68 20.83 -9.03
C VAL A 112 8.80 19.92 -9.51
N THR A 113 9.85 19.75 -8.72
CA THR A 113 10.99 18.89 -9.04
C THR A 113 11.15 17.73 -8.08
N LEU A 114 11.49 16.55 -8.63
CA LEU A 114 11.86 15.35 -7.90
C LEU A 114 13.19 14.82 -8.45
N ARG A 115 14.30 15.35 -7.96
CA ARG A 115 15.63 14.93 -8.42
C ARG A 115 16.21 13.87 -7.49
N LEU A 116 16.47 12.66 -8.04
CA LEU A 116 17.01 11.51 -7.33
C LEU A 116 16.20 11.09 -6.09
N SER A 117 14.97 11.59 -5.95
CA SER A 117 14.08 11.37 -4.81
C SER A 117 12.89 10.45 -5.12
N ALA A 118 12.39 10.47 -6.37
CA ALA A 118 11.19 9.74 -6.78
C ALA A 118 11.25 8.22 -6.49
N ALA A 119 12.43 7.59 -6.61
CA ALA A 119 12.62 6.17 -6.32
C ALA A 119 12.44 5.81 -4.83
N PHE A 120 12.50 6.78 -3.92
CA PHE A 120 12.38 6.58 -2.47
C PHE A 120 10.98 6.86 -1.92
N ILE A 121 10.10 7.46 -2.71
CA ILE A 121 8.71 7.72 -2.36
C ILE A 121 7.91 6.41 -2.50
N GLN A 122 7.29 5.93 -1.43
CA GLN A 122 6.53 4.67 -1.42
C GLN A 122 5.16 4.84 -2.07
N ALA A 123 4.39 5.85 -1.62
CA ALA A 123 3.08 6.17 -2.17
C ALA A 123 3.19 7.15 -3.37
N ARG A 124 4.09 6.82 -4.33
CA ARG A 124 4.48 7.72 -5.45
C ARG A 124 3.29 8.28 -6.20
N SER A 125 2.34 7.44 -6.60
CA SER A 125 1.15 7.89 -7.34
C SER A 125 0.27 8.84 -6.52
N ARG A 126 0.12 8.60 -5.22
CA ARG A 126 -0.61 9.51 -4.33
C ARG A 126 0.12 10.85 -4.21
N VAL A 127 1.44 10.82 -4.02
CA VAL A 127 2.27 12.02 -3.90
C VAL A 127 2.25 12.82 -5.20
N LEU A 128 2.48 12.18 -6.36
CA LEU A 128 2.44 12.86 -7.66
C LEU A 128 1.07 13.48 -7.96
N ARG A 129 -0.02 12.80 -7.60
CA ARG A 129 -1.37 13.37 -7.71
C ARG A 129 -1.53 14.62 -6.85
N ALA A 130 -1.12 14.54 -5.58
CA ALA A 130 -1.17 15.69 -4.68
C ALA A 130 -0.30 16.85 -5.17
N LEU A 131 0.90 16.57 -5.69
CA LEU A 131 1.77 17.58 -6.29
C LEU A 131 1.16 18.17 -7.57
N GLY A 132 0.55 17.34 -8.41
CA GLY A 132 -0.15 17.79 -9.63
C GLY A 132 -1.28 18.78 -9.35
N THR A 133 -2.04 18.58 -8.24
CA THR A 133 -3.09 19.53 -7.84
C THR A 133 -2.56 20.88 -7.33
N GLN A 134 -1.27 20.98 -7.07
CA GLN A 134 -0.62 22.23 -6.66
C GLN A 134 0.03 22.98 -7.83
N LEU A 135 -0.04 22.44 -9.03
CA LEU A 135 0.47 23.15 -10.22
C LEU A 135 -0.49 24.28 -10.60
N ARG A 136 0.10 25.39 -10.99
CA ARG A 136 -0.60 26.48 -11.69
C ARG A 136 -0.85 26.07 -13.15
N ASP A 137 -1.71 26.80 -13.82
CA ASP A 137 -1.96 26.60 -15.25
C ASP A 137 -0.65 26.70 -16.04
N GLY A 138 -0.36 25.69 -16.87
CA GLY A 138 0.90 25.56 -17.60
C GLY A 138 2.12 25.13 -16.78
N GLY A 139 1.96 24.89 -15.50
CA GLY A 139 3.01 24.39 -14.62
C GLY A 139 3.49 22.99 -15.02
N ALA A 140 4.67 22.59 -14.51
CA ALA A 140 5.29 21.32 -14.83
C ALA A 140 5.76 20.55 -13.59
N VAL A 141 5.74 19.21 -13.68
CA VAL A 141 6.50 18.33 -12.80
C VAL A 141 7.73 17.84 -13.55
N VAL A 142 8.92 17.96 -12.97
CA VAL A 142 10.15 17.42 -13.51
C VAL A 142 10.67 16.31 -12.59
N VAL A 143 10.82 15.11 -13.17
CA VAL A 143 11.42 13.97 -12.45
C VAL A 143 12.78 13.66 -13.07
N ILE A 144 13.84 13.69 -12.26
CA ILE A 144 15.21 13.36 -12.67
C ILE A 144 15.66 12.13 -11.89
N THR A 145 15.88 11.01 -12.59
CA THR A 145 16.10 9.71 -11.92
C THR A 145 17.03 8.81 -12.73
N PRO A 146 17.87 7.98 -12.06
CA PRO A 146 18.53 6.87 -12.74
C PRO A 146 17.52 5.85 -13.25
N VAL A 147 17.85 5.20 -14.37
CA VAL A 147 17.07 4.10 -14.96
C VAL A 147 17.72 2.77 -14.59
N VAL A 148 16.91 1.77 -14.24
CA VAL A 148 17.36 0.46 -13.73
C VAL A 148 18.31 -0.21 -14.75
N GLU A 149 18.00 -0.13 -16.05
CA GLU A 149 18.78 -0.73 -17.14
C GLU A 149 20.21 -0.19 -17.21
N HIS A 150 20.39 1.08 -16.85
CA HIS A 150 21.70 1.76 -16.89
C HIS A 150 22.37 1.83 -15.51
N THR A 151 21.75 1.24 -14.48
CA THR A 151 22.23 1.32 -13.09
C THR A 151 22.83 -0.01 -12.64
N PRO A 152 24.06 -0.04 -12.11
CA PRO A 152 24.69 -1.26 -11.58
C PRO A 152 23.80 -1.96 -10.57
N GLN A 153 23.81 -3.31 -10.56
CA GLN A 153 22.92 -4.17 -9.76
C GLN A 153 22.85 -3.76 -8.27
N GLY A 154 23.99 -3.42 -7.67
CA GLY A 154 24.05 -2.99 -6.26
C GLY A 154 23.40 -1.63 -5.97
N ARG A 155 23.09 -0.83 -7.00
CA ARG A 155 22.48 0.50 -6.91
C ARG A 155 21.08 0.60 -7.52
N ARG A 156 20.50 -0.47 -8.05
CA ARG A 156 19.17 -0.45 -8.68
C ARG A 156 18.05 0.03 -7.75
N HIS A 157 18.27 -0.01 -6.44
CA HIS A 157 17.32 0.50 -5.46
C HIS A 157 17.13 2.03 -5.47
N ILE A 158 18.00 2.78 -6.17
CA ILE A 158 17.89 4.23 -6.34
C ILE A 158 17.33 4.63 -7.71
N ALA A 159 17.02 3.66 -8.57
CA ALA A 159 16.60 3.84 -9.94
C ALA A 159 15.14 3.41 -10.14
N LEU A 160 14.51 3.92 -11.19
CA LEU A 160 13.20 3.48 -11.66
C LEU A 160 13.36 2.61 -12.91
N ASP A 161 12.49 1.61 -13.07
CA ASP A 161 12.38 0.85 -14.30
C ASP A 161 11.42 1.51 -15.30
N GLU A 162 11.36 0.99 -16.54
CA GLU A 162 10.54 1.57 -17.59
C GLU A 162 9.05 1.52 -17.30
N ASP A 163 8.58 0.47 -16.59
CA ASP A 163 7.19 0.36 -16.17
C ASP A 163 6.85 1.45 -15.11
N GLU A 164 7.76 1.70 -14.17
CA GLU A 164 7.61 2.76 -13.16
C GLU A 164 7.63 4.16 -13.80
N LEU A 165 8.49 4.37 -14.81
CA LEU A 165 8.54 5.64 -15.56
C LEU A 165 7.25 5.85 -16.38
N SER A 166 6.74 4.80 -17.04
CA SER A 166 5.47 4.87 -17.78
C SER A 166 4.30 5.23 -16.84
N GLN A 167 4.21 4.62 -15.65
CA GLN A 167 3.18 4.94 -14.66
C GLN A 167 3.22 6.40 -14.19
N ILE A 168 4.42 6.99 -14.09
CA ILE A 168 4.57 8.41 -13.77
C ILE A 168 3.99 9.26 -14.90
N THR A 169 4.29 8.92 -16.15
CA THR A 169 3.84 9.70 -17.31
C THR A 169 2.35 9.59 -17.56
N ASP A 170 1.73 8.44 -17.28
CA ASP A 170 0.29 8.18 -17.51
C ASP A 170 -0.64 9.14 -16.73
N GLY A 171 -0.15 9.78 -15.68
CA GLY A 171 -0.90 10.77 -14.90
C GLY A 171 -0.95 12.17 -15.47
N PHE A 172 -0.29 12.41 -16.62
CA PHE A 172 -0.15 13.73 -17.23
C PHE A 172 -0.58 13.71 -18.70
N GLU A 173 -1.11 14.84 -19.17
CA GLU A 173 -1.56 14.98 -20.57
C GLU A 173 -0.38 15.05 -21.53
N GLU A 174 0.70 15.69 -21.09
CA GLU A 174 1.94 15.84 -21.86
C GLU A 174 3.12 15.29 -21.06
N ALA A 175 3.90 14.41 -21.68
CA ALA A 175 5.11 13.84 -21.12
C ALA A 175 6.23 13.86 -22.14
N ALA A 176 7.33 14.53 -21.81
CA ALA A 176 8.55 14.52 -22.61
C ALA A 176 9.69 13.90 -21.79
N ARG A 177 10.48 13.03 -22.44
CA ARG A 177 11.63 12.38 -21.80
C ARG A 177 12.93 12.78 -22.53
N PHE A 178 13.93 13.10 -21.71
CA PHE A 178 15.28 13.46 -22.15
C PHE A 178 16.30 12.63 -21.36
N ASP A 179 17.54 12.61 -21.85
CA ASP A 179 18.69 12.04 -21.13
C ASP A 179 19.64 13.15 -20.67
N ALA A 180 20.07 13.08 -19.42
CA ALA A 180 21.11 13.94 -18.86
C ALA A 180 22.19 13.08 -18.24
N GLN A 181 23.19 12.68 -19.03
CA GLN A 181 24.33 11.87 -18.58
C GLN A 181 23.91 10.57 -17.88
N GLY A 182 22.96 9.84 -18.48
CA GLY A 182 22.44 8.56 -17.98
C GLY A 182 21.38 8.70 -16.89
N LEU A 183 20.85 9.90 -16.68
CA LEU A 183 19.61 10.13 -15.92
C LEU A 183 18.46 10.37 -16.90
N ALA A 184 17.32 9.72 -16.66
CA ALA A 184 16.08 10.10 -17.31
C ALA A 184 15.57 11.41 -16.70
N VAL A 185 15.24 12.37 -17.56
CA VAL A 185 14.60 13.64 -17.20
C VAL A 185 13.21 13.64 -17.84
N LEU A 186 12.17 13.51 -17.01
CA LEU A 186 10.78 13.61 -17.44
C LEU A 186 10.29 15.03 -17.19
N VAL A 187 9.70 15.65 -18.19
CA VAL A 187 9.00 16.94 -18.09
C VAL A 187 7.52 16.69 -18.36
N LEU A 188 6.68 16.88 -17.35
CA LEU A 188 5.29 16.44 -17.31
C LEU A 188 4.38 17.66 -17.12
N ARG A 189 3.31 17.78 -17.91
CA ARG A 189 2.35 18.90 -17.87
C ARG A 189 0.92 18.38 -17.95
N GLY A 190 -0.04 19.23 -17.54
CA GLY A 190 -1.46 18.86 -17.59
C GLY A 190 -1.78 17.72 -16.61
N ALA A 191 -1.62 17.97 -15.31
CA ALA A 191 -1.97 17.01 -14.27
C ALA A 191 -3.50 16.89 -14.15
N GLY A 192 -4.10 15.98 -14.88
CA GLY A 192 -5.56 15.77 -14.89
C GLY A 192 -5.96 14.33 -15.17
N GLY A 193 -5.00 13.50 -15.55
CA GLY A 193 -5.21 12.09 -15.86
C GLY A 193 -5.51 11.25 -14.62
N SER A 194 -6.23 10.15 -14.83
CA SER A 194 -6.40 9.10 -13.81
C SER A 194 -5.05 8.40 -13.64
N PHE A 195 -4.36 8.67 -12.53
CA PHE A 195 -3.26 7.82 -12.12
C PHE A 195 -3.80 6.42 -11.80
N THR A 196 -3.89 5.58 -12.79
CA THR A 196 -4.16 4.16 -12.62
C THR A 196 -2.88 3.50 -12.11
N ALA A 197 -2.64 3.67 -10.83
CA ALA A 197 -1.48 3.08 -10.22
C ALA A 197 -1.73 1.61 -9.92
N VAL A 198 -1.17 0.76 -10.73
CA VAL A 198 -0.63 -0.51 -10.24
C VAL A 198 0.83 -0.20 -9.91
N GLU A 199 1.15 0.05 -8.65
CA GLU A 199 2.53 0.20 -8.22
C GLU A 199 3.26 -1.13 -8.45
N LYS A 200 3.89 -1.26 -9.62
CA LYS A 200 4.88 -2.28 -9.86
C LYS A 200 6.22 -1.75 -9.34
N GLY A 201 7.01 -2.60 -8.72
CA GLY A 201 8.41 -2.31 -8.62
C GLY A 201 9.02 -2.21 -7.24
N ARG A 202 8.25 -2.01 -6.19
CA ARG A 202 8.69 -2.39 -4.85
C ARG A 202 7.70 -3.37 -4.32
N PRO A 203 8.11 -4.61 -4.00
CA PRO A 203 7.24 -5.43 -3.21
C PRO A 203 6.94 -4.61 -1.96
N ALA A 204 5.70 -4.13 -1.83
CA ALA A 204 5.14 -3.93 -0.52
C ALA A 204 5.55 -5.14 0.30
N PRO A 205 5.88 -5.01 1.59
CA PRO A 205 6.26 -6.16 2.38
C PRO A 205 5.27 -7.26 2.07
N GLN A 206 5.75 -8.38 1.49
CA GLN A 206 4.91 -9.45 1.01
C GLN A 206 4.03 -9.89 2.17
N ALA A 207 2.73 -9.86 1.98
CA ALA A 207 1.78 -10.40 2.92
C ALA A 207 1.31 -11.77 2.42
N VAL A 208 1.26 -12.76 3.30
CA VAL A 208 0.53 -13.99 3.02
C VAL A 208 -0.94 -13.69 3.16
N MET A 209 -1.70 -13.91 2.10
CA MET A 209 -3.15 -13.85 2.15
C MET A 209 -3.69 -15.24 2.44
N GLY A 210 -4.44 -15.38 3.53
CA GLY A 210 -5.09 -16.61 3.93
C GLY A 210 -6.58 -16.38 4.14
N ALA A 211 -7.41 -17.40 3.94
CA ALA A 211 -8.84 -17.38 4.24
C ALA A 211 -9.14 -18.38 5.35
N ALA A 212 -9.91 -17.98 6.37
CA ALA A 212 -10.38 -18.84 7.44
C ALA A 212 -11.89 -19.01 7.35
N ALA A 213 -12.36 -20.24 7.23
CA ALA A 213 -13.78 -20.57 7.19
C ALA A 213 -14.34 -20.78 8.60
N VAL A 214 -15.36 -20.01 8.97
CA VAL A 214 -16.12 -20.19 10.20
C VAL A 214 -17.43 -20.87 9.87
N VAL A 215 -17.56 -22.13 10.27
CA VAL A 215 -18.74 -22.98 10.02
C VAL A 215 -19.36 -23.36 11.36
N THR A 216 -20.70 -23.29 11.44
CA THR A 216 -21.44 -23.73 12.64
C THR A 216 -22.51 -24.72 12.29
N ASN A 217 -22.69 -25.75 13.14
CA ASN A 217 -23.80 -26.69 13.00
C ASN A 217 -25.14 -26.09 13.44
N ALA A 218 -26.20 -26.87 13.38
CA ALA A 218 -27.55 -26.45 13.78
C ALA A 218 -27.66 -26.10 15.30
N SER A 219 -26.77 -26.62 16.15
CA SER A 219 -26.69 -26.31 17.56
C SER A 219 -25.89 -25.03 17.84
N GLY A 220 -25.24 -24.43 16.82
CA GLY A 220 -24.39 -23.27 16.96
C GLY A 220 -22.95 -23.60 17.37
N ASP A 221 -22.56 -24.88 17.39
CA ASP A 221 -21.19 -25.30 17.67
C ASP A 221 -20.30 -25.01 16.45
N VAL A 222 -19.07 -24.56 16.69
CA VAL A 222 -18.10 -24.25 15.62
C VAL A 222 -17.22 -25.46 15.30
N LEU A 223 -16.94 -25.66 14.01
CA LEU A 223 -16.04 -26.70 13.54
C LEU A 223 -14.58 -26.31 13.72
N LEU A 224 -13.81 -27.15 14.43
CA LEU A 224 -12.37 -27.00 14.59
C LEU A 224 -11.61 -28.29 14.29
N GLY A 225 -10.47 -28.19 13.65
CA GLY A 225 -9.55 -29.28 13.41
C GLY A 225 -8.44 -29.34 14.44
N ARG A 226 -8.13 -30.53 14.93
CA ARG A 226 -6.94 -30.76 15.77
C ARG A 226 -5.73 -30.99 14.87
N SER A 227 -4.89 -29.97 14.69
CA SER A 227 -3.69 -30.11 13.87
C SER A 227 -2.64 -31.06 14.50
N ILE A 228 -1.76 -31.63 13.69
CA ILE A 228 -0.63 -32.45 14.17
C ILE A 228 0.36 -31.63 15.03
N ARG A 229 0.30 -30.29 14.97
CA ARG A 229 1.04 -29.36 15.86
C ARG A 229 0.44 -29.27 17.25
N GLY A 230 -0.66 -29.97 17.49
CA GLY A 230 -1.34 -29.99 18.78
C GLY A 230 -2.14 -28.72 19.07
N MET A 231 -2.59 -27.97 18.06
CA MET A 231 -3.45 -26.81 18.19
C MET A 231 -4.82 -27.06 17.55
N TRP A 232 -5.83 -26.33 18.00
CA TRP A 232 -7.13 -26.26 17.35
C TRP A 232 -7.12 -25.14 16.31
N GLU A 233 -7.61 -25.41 15.12
CA GLU A 233 -7.56 -24.50 13.98
C GLU A 233 -8.89 -24.50 13.23
N LEU A 234 -9.29 -23.33 12.71
CA LEU A 234 -10.39 -23.26 11.74
C LEU A 234 -9.95 -23.87 10.42
N PRO A 235 -10.88 -24.44 9.64
CA PRO A 235 -10.60 -24.79 8.25
C PRO A 235 -10.10 -23.55 7.50
N GLY A 236 -9.07 -23.73 6.67
CA GLY A 236 -8.56 -22.62 5.89
C GLY A 236 -7.12 -22.75 5.46
N GLY A 237 -6.75 -21.94 4.50
CA GLY A 237 -5.44 -21.96 3.87
C GLY A 237 -5.11 -20.70 3.12
N ARG A 238 -4.22 -20.81 2.13
CA ARG A 238 -3.79 -19.67 1.31
C ARG A 238 -4.80 -19.37 0.22
N VAL A 239 -4.98 -18.10 -0.06
CA VAL A 239 -5.68 -17.65 -1.26
C VAL A 239 -4.75 -17.79 -2.45
N GLU A 240 -5.18 -18.48 -3.50
CA GLU A 240 -4.41 -18.70 -4.70
C GLU A 240 -4.54 -17.52 -5.68
N ALA A 241 -3.66 -17.46 -6.68
CA ALA A 241 -3.67 -16.39 -7.66
C ALA A 241 -4.96 -16.38 -8.49
N GLY A 242 -5.68 -15.26 -8.48
CA GLY A 242 -6.96 -15.10 -9.18
C GLY A 242 -8.18 -15.62 -8.43
N GLU A 243 -8.00 -16.15 -7.21
CA GLU A 243 -9.06 -16.66 -6.37
C GLU A 243 -9.61 -15.58 -5.44
N SER A 244 -10.92 -15.57 -5.18
CA SER A 244 -11.50 -14.74 -4.12
C SER A 244 -11.23 -15.36 -2.74
N ALA A 245 -11.30 -14.57 -1.67
CA ALA A 245 -11.17 -15.12 -0.32
C ALA A 245 -12.31 -16.08 0.03
N GLN A 246 -13.50 -15.86 -0.52
CA GLN A 246 -14.66 -16.73 -0.36
C GLN A 246 -14.44 -18.08 -1.07
N ALA A 247 -13.98 -18.03 -2.33
CA ALA A 247 -13.64 -19.25 -3.08
C ALA A 247 -12.56 -20.06 -2.36
N ALA A 248 -11.51 -19.41 -1.87
CA ALA A 248 -10.45 -20.07 -1.09
C ALA A 248 -11.01 -20.74 0.17
N ALA A 249 -11.88 -20.06 0.94
CA ALA A 249 -12.46 -20.62 2.14
C ALA A 249 -13.33 -21.84 1.86
N VAL A 250 -14.11 -21.81 0.77
CA VAL A 250 -14.96 -22.93 0.34
C VAL A 250 -14.10 -24.10 -0.15
N ARG A 251 -13.08 -23.85 -0.95
CA ARG A 251 -12.15 -24.88 -1.43
C ARG A 251 -11.42 -25.56 -0.27
N GLU A 252 -10.80 -24.79 0.63
CA GLU A 252 -10.08 -25.33 1.81
C GLU A 252 -11.03 -26.10 2.74
N LEU A 253 -12.27 -25.62 2.93
CA LEU A 253 -13.28 -26.33 3.70
C LEU A 253 -13.56 -27.72 3.11
N ALA A 254 -13.71 -27.81 1.78
CA ALA A 254 -13.94 -29.07 1.10
C ALA A 254 -12.71 -30.00 1.12
N GLU A 255 -11.52 -29.46 0.91
CA GLU A 255 -10.27 -30.21 0.89
C GLU A 255 -9.92 -30.79 2.26
N GLU A 256 -10.04 -30.02 3.31
CA GLU A 256 -9.67 -30.42 4.67
C GLU A 256 -10.75 -31.25 5.38
N THR A 257 -12.03 -30.88 5.18
CA THR A 257 -13.13 -31.45 5.99
C THR A 257 -14.13 -32.30 5.21
N GLY A 258 -14.15 -32.20 3.87
CA GLY A 258 -15.14 -32.84 3.03
C GLY A 258 -16.52 -32.18 3.03
N LEU A 259 -16.72 -31.10 3.76
CA LEU A 259 -17.95 -30.31 3.68
C LEU A 259 -18.02 -29.57 2.36
N THR A 260 -19.17 -29.55 1.73
CA THR A 260 -19.42 -28.82 0.48
C THR A 260 -20.21 -27.57 0.76
N ALA A 261 -19.73 -26.43 0.28
CA ALA A 261 -20.40 -25.13 0.38
C ALA A 261 -20.27 -24.39 -0.96
N TYR A 262 -21.08 -23.35 -1.15
CA TYR A 262 -21.02 -22.49 -2.33
C TYR A 262 -20.49 -21.11 -1.96
N GLU A 263 -19.83 -20.44 -2.91
CA GLU A 263 -19.24 -19.11 -2.69
C GLU A 263 -20.30 -18.06 -2.34
N GLU A 264 -21.55 -18.22 -2.84
CA GLU A 264 -22.67 -17.34 -2.53
C GLU A 264 -23.11 -17.40 -1.06
N ASP A 265 -22.79 -18.50 -0.36
CA ASP A 265 -23.08 -18.69 1.07
C ASP A 265 -21.88 -18.36 1.97
N ALA A 266 -20.78 -17.93 1.36
CA ALA A 266 -19.54 -17.54 2.03
C ALA A 266 -19.42 -16.01 2.13
N HIS A 267 -19.45 -15.48 3.35
CA HIS A 267 -19.51 -14.04 3.60
C HIS A 267 -18.32 -13.55 4.39
N VAL A 268 -17.60 -12.57 3.86
CA VAL A 268 -16.49 -11.93 4.60
C VAL A 268 -17.05 -11.13 5.77
N ILE A 269 -16.69 -11.51 7.00
CA ILE A 269 -17.12 -10.85 8.23
C ILE A 269 -16.15 -9.75 8.63
N THR A 270 -14.86 -10.02 8.53
CA THR A 270 -13.79 -9.08 8.84
C THR A 270 -12.51 -9.50 8.14
N ILE A 271 -11.56 -8.58 8.08
CA ILE A 271 -10.20 -8.85 7.62
C ILE A 271 -9.26 -8.60 8.80
N LEU A 272 -8.51 -9.62 9.18
CA LEU A 272 -7.52 -9.54 10.24
C LEU A 272 -6.16 -9.22 9.62
N HIS A 273 -5.42 -8.34 10.27
CA HIS A 273 -4.07 -8.00 9.89
C HIS A 273 -3.12 -8.32 11.04
N ASP A 274 -2.18 -9.25 10.81
CA ASP A 274 -1.16 -9.67 11.77
C ASP A 274 0.23 -9.39 11.19
N ASP A 275 1.06 -8.67 11.96
CA ASP A 275 2.44 -8.30 11.59
C ASP A 275 3.50 -8.84 12.58
N ARG A 276 3.10 -9.77 13.48
CA ARG A 276 3.95 -10.24 14.58
C ARG A 276 5.07 -11.17 14.19
N LEU A 277 4.97 -11.76 13.02
CA LEU A 277 6.02 -12.58 12.43
C LEU A 277 6.72 -11.75 11.37
N ASP A 278 7.93 -12.14 10.98
CA ASP A 278 8.69 -11.47 9.90
C ASP A 278 7.93 -11.38 8.57
N MET A 279 6.74 -11.97 8.51
CA MET A 279 5.83 -11.97 7.38
C MET A 279 4.46 -11.44 7.81
N ARG A 280 4.01 -10.37 7.16
CA ARG A 280 2.65 -9.86 7.33
C ARG A 280 1.63 -10.88 6.82
N ARG A 281 0.54 -11.03 7.57
CA ARG A 281 -0.58 -11.87 7.17
C ARG A 281 -1.85 -11.03 7.08
N ILE A 282 -2.57 -11.19 6.00
CA ILE A 282 -3.92 -10.66 5.78
C ILE A 282 -4.85 -11.87 5.76
N SER A 283 -5.77 -11.94 6.71
CA SER A 283 -6.66 -13.10 6.86
C SER A 283 -8.13 -12.65 6.87
N PRO A 284 -8.79 -12.64 5.70
CA PRO A 284 -10.23 -12.60 5.64
C PRO A 284 -10.85 -13.75 6.47
N VAL A 285 -11.81 -13.40 7.31
CA VAL A 285 -12.61 -14.33 8.09
C VAL A 285 -13.93 -14.51 7.37
N ILE A 286 -14.19 -15.71 6.87
CA ILE A 286 -15.33 -16.04 6.05
C ILE A 286 -16.32 -16.86 6.87
N ARG A 287 -17.54 -16.37 7.05
CA ARG A 287 -18.64 -17.16 7.59
C ARG A 287 -19.34 -17.90 6.48
N VAL A 288 -19.37 -19.22 6.57
CA VAL A 288 -20.14 -20.07 5.68
C VAL A 288 -21.49 -20.34 6.35
N THR A 289 -22.57 -19.93 5.69
CA THR A 289 -23.93 -19.94 6.25
C THR A 289 -24.75 -21.14 5.83
N ASP A 290 -24.37 -21.79 4.72
CA ASP A 290 -25.00 -23.04 4.27
C ASP A 290 -23.93 -23.99 3.73
N TRP A 291 -24.07 -25.28 4.05
CA TRP A 291 -23.12 -26.32 3.70
C TRP A 291 -23.78 -27.69 3.79
N GLU A 292 -23.19 -28.69 3.11
CA GLU A 292 -23.65 -30.06 3.07
C GLU A 292 -22.56 -31.05 3.48
N GLY A 293 -22.97 -32.23 3.97
CA GLY A 293 -22.07 -33.33 4.33
C GLY A 293 -21.79 -33.42 5.81
N GLU A 294 -20.92 -34.36 6.16
CA GLU A 294 -20.40 -34.56 7.53
C GLU A 294 -18.88 -34.35 7.53
N PRO A 295 -18.32 -33.71 8.56
CA PRO A 295 -16.87 -33.50 8.62
C PRO A 295 -16.12 -34.84 8.65
N VAL A 296 -15.21 -35.02 7.72
CA VAL A 296 -14.31 -36.17 7.63
C VAL A 296 -12.87 -35.70 7.57
N LEU A 297 -11.94 -36.52 8.05
CA LEU A 297 -10.52 -36.25 7.97
C LEU A 297 -9.99 -36.54 6.55
N ARG A 298 -9.71 -35.51 5.78
CA ARG A 298 -9.18 -35.66 4.41
C ARG A 298 -7.67 -35.44 4.31
N GLU A 299 -7.09 -34.63 5.20
CA GLU A 299 -5.67 -34.33 5.26
C GLU A 299 -5.03 -34.84 6.57
N PRO A 300 -4.82 -36.15 6.72
CA PRO A 300 -4.27 -36.74 7.96
C PRO A 300 -2.84 -36.31 8.23
N GLU A 301 -2.09 -35.81 7.24
CA GLU A 301 -0.75 -35.24 7.39
C GLU A 301 -0.76 -33.85 8.03
N ARG A 302 -1.91 -33.16 8.09
CA ARG A 302 -2.07 -31.84 8.70
C ARG A 302 -2.90 -31.88 9.97
N PHE A 303 -3.96 -32.66 9.96
CA PHE A 303 -4.94 -32.77 11.05
C PHE A 303 -5.06 -34.22 11.56
N SER A 304 -5.47 -34.37 12.80
CA SER A 304 -5.78 -35.68 13.39
C SER A 304 -7.30 -35.94 13.46
N ARG A 305 -8.10 -34.92 13.51
CA ARG A 305 -9.58 -35.01 13.53
C ARG A 305 -10.23 -33.65 13.38
N TRP A 306 -11.53 -33.63 13.02
CA TRP A 306 -12.43 -32.49 13.03
C TRP A 306 -13.52 -32.70 14.07
N GLU A 307 -13.85 -31.67 14.87
CA GLU A 307 -14.86 -31.76 15.94
C GLU A 307 -15.68 -30.47 16.02
N TRP A 308 -16.97 -30.62 16.38
CA TRP A 308 -17.86 -29.52 16.68
C TRP A 308 -17.70 -29.10 18.16
N HIS A 309 -17.47 -27.84 18.42
CA HIS A 309 -17.23 -27.31 19.75
C HIS A 309 -18.23 -26.22 20.12
N PRO A 310 -18.95 -26.37 21.26
CA PRO A 310 -19.79 -25.29 21.78
C PRO A 310 -18.95 -24.04 22.09
N LEU A 311 -19.46 -22.85 21.72
CA LEU A 311 -18.72 -21.60 21.87
C LEU A 311 -18.22 -21.35 23.31
N HIS A 312 -19.01 -21.73 24.32
CA HIS A 312 -18.65 -21.55 25.70
C HIS A 312 -17.48 -22.43 26.16
N THR A 313 -17.13 -23.48 25.43
CA THR A 313 -16.02 -24.38 25.75
C THR A 313 -14.69 -23.93 25.15
N LEU A 314 -14.71 -23.01 24.20
CA LEU A 314 -13.50 -22.60 23.41
C LEU A 314 -12.36 -22.13 24.32
N ALA A 315 -12.65 -21.39 25.37
CA ALA A 315 -11.64 -20.91 26.32
C ALA A 315 -10.92 -22.04 27.09
N THR A 316 -11.51 -23.23 27.13
CA THR A 316 -10.99 -24.41 27.85
C THR A 316 -10.34 -25.45 26.95
N LEU A 317 -10.39 -25.30 25.63
CA LEU A 317 -9.82 -26.25 24.66
C LEU A 317 -8.29 -26.36 24.67
N GLY A 318 -7.62 -25.50 25.41
CA GLY A 318 -6.17 -25.41 25.44
C GLY A 318 -5.62 -24.56 24.28
N ARG A 319 -4.64 -25.09 23.53
CA ARG A 319 -3.96 -24.31 22.48
C ARG A 319 -4.83 -24.18 21.23
N ILE A 320 -5.25 -22.96 20.94
CA ILE A 320 -5.87 -22.60 19.65
C ILE A 320 -4.83 -21.83 18.81
N PHE A 321 -4.78 -22.11 17.54
CA PHE A 321 -3.91 -21.38 16.60
C PHE A 321 -4.31 -19.91 16.59
N MET A 322 -3.33 -19.01 16.77
CA MET A 322 -3.59 -17.60 17.02
C MET A 322 -4.50 -16.93 15.96
N PRO A 323 -4.27 -17.10 14.65
CA PRO A 323 -5.19 -16.56 13.64
C PRO A 323 -6.62 -17.10 13.78
N SER A 324 -6.79 -18.38 14.11
CA SER A 324 -8.12 -18.98 14.36
C SER A 324 -8.77 -18.40 15.62
N ALA A 325 -8.01 -18.22 16.70
CA ALA A 325 -8.50 -17.60 17.93
C ALA A 325 -8.96 -16.14 17.68
N GLN A 326 -8.20 -15.37 16.94
CA GLN A 326 -8.53 -13.99 16.54
C GLN A 326 -9.79 -13.97 15.68
N ALA A 327 -9.92 -14.89 14.71
CA ALA A 327 -11.08 -15.01 13.85
C ALA A 327 -12.35 -15.35 14.65
N LEU A 328 -12.27 -16.34 15.56
CA LEU A 328 -13.36 -16.70 16.45
C LEU A 328 -13.81 -15.52 17.33
N ASN A 329 -12.84 -14.80 17.91
CA ASN A 329 -13.15 -13.65 18.76
C ASN A 329 -13.68 -12.44 17.97
N ALA A 330 -13.36 -12.33 16.69
CA ALA A 330 -13.93 -11.31 15.80
C ALA A 330 -15.39 -11.61 15.43
N VAL A 331 -15.74 -12.90 15.27
CA VAL A 331 -17.13 -13.33 15.01
C VAL A 331 -17.97 -13.31 16.30
N TRP A 332 -17.39 -13.74 17.41
CA TRP A 332 -18.04 -13.78 18.74
C TRP A 332 -17.18 -13.06 19.79
N PRO A 333 -17.31 -11.75 19.91
CA PRO A 333 -16.49 -10.94 20.82
C PRO A 333 -16.59 -11.41 22.29
N GLY A 334 -15.44 -11.54 22.96
CA GLY A 334 -15.37 -11.96 24.35
C GLY A 334 -15.33 -13.49 24.59
N THR A 335 -15.45 -14.31 23.53
CA THR A 335 -15.39 -15.77 23.65
C THR A 335 -14.01 -16.27 24.09
N LEU A 336 -12.95 -15.60 23.64
CA LEU A 336 -11.57 -15.90 23.99
C LEU A 336 -10.90 -14.68 24.63
N PRO A 337 -10.95 -14.56 25.98
CA PRO A 337 -10.36 -13.42 26.68
C PRO A 337 -8.82 -13.49 26.65
N GLY A 338 -8.18 -12.33 26.76
CA GLY A 338 -6.72 -12.23 26.88
C GLY A 338 -5.94 -12.40 25.57
N LEU A 339 -6.63 -12.41 24.42
CA LEU A 339 -5.94 -12.38 23.13
C LEU A 339 -5.20 -11.05 22.95
N PRO A 340 -4.01 -11.09 22.33
CA PRO A 340 -3.28 -9.88 22.01
C PRO A 340 -4.06 -9.04 21.01
N PRO A 341 -3.92 -7.69 21.05
CA PRO A 341 -4.61 -6.81 20.11
C PRO A 341 -4.20 -7.13 18.65
N ILE A 342 -5.17 -7.05 17.76
CA ILE A 342 -5.02 -7.22 16.32
C ILE A 342 -5.77 -6.10 15.60
N HIS A 343 -5.29 -5.69 14.45
CA HIS A 343 -6.04 -4.80 13.59
C HIS A 343 -7.10 -5.58 12.82
N SER A 344 -8.34 -5.12 12.84
CA SER A 344 -9.44 -5.72 12.09
C SER A 344 -10.23 -4.65 11.36
N TYR A 345 -10.66 -4.98 10.15
CA TYR A 345 -11.53 -4.14 9.33
C TYR A 345 -12.85 -4.86 9.12
N PRO A 346 -13.96 -4.44 9.76
CA PRO A 346 -15.25 -5.05 9.53
C PRO A 346 -15.69 -4.82 8.08
N CYS A 347 -16.01 -5.91 7.41
CA CYS A 347 -16.60 -5.89 6.07
C CYS A 347 -18.11 -6.04 6.23
N ALA A 348 -18.88 -5.23 5.54
CA ALA A 348 -20.33 -5.12 5.50
C ALA A 348 -21.17 -6.01 6.44
N ILE A 349 -22.16 -5.45 7.08
CA ILE A 349 -23.12 -6.18 7.90
C ILE A 349 -23.84 -7.20 7.00
N ALA A 350 -23.74 -8.49 7.31
CA ALA A 350 -24.48 -9.53 6.63
C ALA A 350 -25.98 -9.22 6.73
N VAL A 351 -26.60 -8.89 5.61
CA VAL A 351 -28.05 -8.77 5.52
C VAL A 351 -28.61 -10.16 5.79
N SER A 352 -29.38 -10.31 6.86
CA SER A 352 -29.87 -11.60 7.34
C SER A 352 -30.60 -12.37 6.23
N ALA A 353 -30.26 -13.62 6.03
CA ALA A 353 -30.82 -14.54 5.03
C ALA A 353 -32.33 -14.83 5.19
N ARG A 354 -33.03 -14.18 6.12
CA ARG A 354 -34.46 -14.35 6.34
C ARG A 354 -35.38 -13.83 5.24
N ALA A 355 -34.89 -12.95 4.35
CA ALA A 355 -35.74 -12.38 3.29
C ALA A 355 -35.86 -13.21 2.00
N ARG A 356 -34.98 -14.19 1.79
CA ARG A 356 -34.96 -14.96 0.51
C ARG A 356 -35.70 -16.30 0.53
N ARG A 357 -36.10 -16.85 1.68
CA ARG A 357 -36.89 -18.07 1.78
C ARG A 357 -38.40 -17.88 1.50
N ALA A 358 -38.91 -16.65 1.50
CA ALA A 358 -40.32 -16.39 1.22
C ALA A 358 -40.68 -16.42 -0.29
N ASP A 359 -39.68 -16.31 -1.17
CA ASP A 359 -39.95 -16.17 -2.61
C ASP A 359 -39.81 -17.49 -3.42
N ARG A 360 -39.25 -18.57 -2.83
CA ARG A 360 -39.15 -19.89 -3.51
C ARG A 360 -40.31 -20.81 -3.23
N GLY A 361 -41.28 -20.39 -2.40
CA GLY A 361 -42.41 -21.23 -2.00
C GLY A 361 -43.70 -21.09 -2.83
N HIS A 362 -43.74 -20.25 -3.89
CA HIS A 362 -44.98 -19.94 -4.59
C HIS A 362 -45.00 -20.22 -6.11
N ALA A 363 -44.15 -21.12 -6.58
CA ALA A 363 -44.16 -21.53 -8.00
C ALA A 363 -44.39 -23.04 -8.17
N ALA A 364 -45.46 -23.57 -7.59
CA ALA A 364 -45.98 -24.89 -7.98
C ALA A 364 -47.43 -25.06 -7.51
N ALA A 365 -48.41 -24.59 -8.28
CA ALA A 365 -49.76 -25.16 -8.45
C ALA A 365 -50.50 -24.35 -9.53
N ARG A 366 -50.49 -24.82 -10.77
CA ARG A 366 -51.58 -24.58 -11.72
C ARG A 366 -52.52 -25.78 -11.63
N PRO A 367 -53.79 -25.63 -11.37
CA PRO A 367 -54.77 -26.67 -11.66
C PRO A 367 -55.20 -26.56 -13.14
N ASP A 368 -55.21 -27.70 -13.79
CA ASP A 368 -55.92 -27.91 -15.06
C ASP A 368 -57.42 -27.70 -14.84
N GLY A 369 -58.02 -27.02 -15.85
CA GLY A 369 -59.48 -26.84 -15.98
C GLY A 369 -59.79 -25.98 -17.20
#